data_77670ffb3bd9c4a0ad491a4438b7eb71
#
_entry.id   77670ffb3bd9c4a0ad491a4438b7eb71
#
_cell.length_a   1.000
_cell.length_b   1.000
_cell.length_c   1.000
_cell.angle_alpha   90.00
_cell.angle_beta   90.00
_cell.angle_gamma   90.00
#
_symmetry.space_group_name_H-M   'P 1'
#
loop_
_entity.id
_entity.type
_entity.pdbx_description
1 polymer ?
#
loop_
_entity_poly.entity_id
_entity_poly.type
_entity_poly.pdbx_seq_one_letter_code
_entity_poly.pdbx_strand_id
1 'polypeptide(L)'
;MQGFSEKSTGIALSRYPRDKYFIATKLSNFSPDTWSREASLKMYHKSFADLQVDYIDYMLLHGIGMGGMDALKGRYLDNGMLDFLIKEREAGRIRNLGFSYHGDIEVYDYLLSRHDEIKWDFVQIQLNYVDWKHAKETNARNTDAEYLYGELHKRGIPSIIME
;
A
#
# COMPACT_ATOMS: atom_id res chain seq x y z
N MET A 1 -12.68 13.14 -0.08
CA MET A 1 -11.73 13.46 -1.19
C MET A 1 -11.39 12.24 -2.06
N GLN A 2 -12.16 11.15 -1.95
CA GLN A 2 -11.86 9.92 -2.71
C GLN A 2 -12.23 10.09 -4.19
N GLY A 3 -11.26 9.85 -5.06
CA GLY A 3 -11.45 9.79 -6.51
C GLY A 3 -11.09 11.05 -7.31
N PHE A 4 -11.05 12.23 -6.72
CA PHE A 4 -10.70 13.44 -7.47
C PHE A 4 -9.21 13.48 -7.87
N SER A 5 -8.31 13.02 -7.01
CA SER A 5 -6.87 13.01 -7.26
C SER A 5 -6.52 12.10 -8.43
N GLU A 6 -6.98 10.85 -8.43
CA GLU A 6 -6.71 9.89 -9.51
C GLU A 6 -7.27 10.39 -10.84
N LYS A 7 -8.52 10.85 -10.86
CA LYS A 7 -9.15 11.39 -12.07
C LYS A 7 -8.41 12.60 -12.63
N SER A 8 -8.04 13.55 -11.77
CA SER A 8 -7.29 14.75 -12.20
C SER A 8 -5.91 14.38 -12.73
N THR A 9 -5.24 13.44 -12.06
CA THR A 9 -3.93 12.90 -12.49
C THR A 9 -4.06 12.21 -13.84
N GLY A 10 -5.06 11.34 -14.03
CA GLY A 10 -5.31 10.67 -15.30
C GLY A 10 -5.52 11.64 -16.46
N ILE A 11 -6.36 12.67 -16.27
CA ILE A 11 -6.59 13.72 -17.28
C ILE A 11 -5.28 14.48 -17.60
N ALA A 12 -4.50 14.82 -16.59
CA ALA A 12 -3.25 15.56 -16.79
C ALA A 12 -2.20 14.72 -17.53
N LEU A 13 -2.04 13.46 -17.13
CA LEU A 13 -1.01 12.57 -17.66
C LEU A 13 -1.38 11.92 -19.00
N SER A 14 -2.66 11.83 -19.36
CA SER A 14 -3.10 11.31 -20.67
C SER A 14 -2.52 12.03 -21.88
N ARG A 15 -1.94 13.21 -21.69
CA ARG A 15 -1.25 14.01 -22.70
C ARG A 15 0.18 13.55 -23.00
N TYR A 16 0.71 12.65 -22.17
CA TYR A 16 2.09 12.19 -22.27
C TYR A 16 2.13 10.69 -22.57
N PRO A 17 3.12 10.18 -23.31
CA PRO A 17 3.32 8.75 -23.48
C PRO A 17 3.45 8.05 -22.11
N ARG A 18 2.79 6.89 -21.96
CA ARG A 18 2.68 6.17 -20.68
C ARG A 18 4.04 5.77 -20.10
N ASP A 19 5.05 5.58 -20.94
CA ASP A 19 6.43 5.21 -20.56
C ASP A 19 7.26 6.37 -20.00
N LYS A 20 6.73 7.60 -19.97
CA LYS A 20 7.44 8.79 -19.51
C LYS A 20 7.15 9.16 -18.04
N TYR A 21 6.29 8.41 -17.36
CA TYR A 21 5.96 8.67 -15.96
C TYR A 21 5.64 7.39 -15.21
N PHE A 22 5.79 7.44 -13.89
CA PHE A 22 5.36 6.39 -12.99
C PHE A 22 4.08 6.78 -12.27
N ILE A 23 3.19 5.81 -12.07
CA ILE A 23 1.96 5.98 -11.30
C ILE A 23 2.02 5.12 -10.04
N ALA A 24 1.76 5.76 -8.90
CA ALA A 24 1.53 5.10 -7.62
C ALA A 24 0.10 5.37 -7.16
N THR A 25 -0.61 4.35 -6.72
CA THR A 25 -1.90 4.50 -6.04
C THR A 25 -2.08 3.46 -4.94
N LYS A 26 -3.12 3.65 -4.13
CA LYS A 26 -3.36 2.84 -2.92
C LYS A 26 -4.79 2.31 -2.92
N LEU A 27 -4.97 1.05 -2.56
CA LEU A 27 -6.30 0.47 -2.31
C LEU A 27 -6.78 0.91 -0.92
N SER A 28 -7.67 1.92 -0.88
CA SER A 28 -8.08 2.65 0.32
C SER A 28 -9.41 2.16 0.90
N ASN A 29 -9.58 0.85 1.05
CA ASN A 29 -10.79 0.19 1.59
C ASN A 29 -10.83 0.24 3.12
N PHE A 30 -10.87 1.44 3.73
CA PHE A 30 -10.79 1.62 5.18
C PHE A 30 -12.08 1.27 5.92
N SER A 31 -13.22 1.54 5.33
CA SER A 31 -14.52 1.34 5.96
C SER A 31 -15.00 -0.10 5.81
N PRO A 32 -15.59 -0.74 6.86
CA PRO A 32 -16.04 -2.12 6.80
C PRO A 32 -16.99 -2.46 5.65
N ASP A 33 -17.80 -1.50 5.20
CA ASP A 33 -18.66 -1.64 4.03
C ASP A 33 -17.89 -1.80 2.71
N THR A 34 -16.59 -1.44 2.70
CA THR A 34 -15.70 -1.61 1.54
C THR A 34 -14.84 -2.88 1.61
N TRP A 35 -14.98 -3.70 2.65
CA TRP A 35 -14.14 -4.90 2.86
C TRP A 35 -14.60 -6.10 2.04
N SER A 36 -15.83 -6.11 1.52
CA SER A 36 -16.23 -7.19 0.62
C SER A 36 -15.30 -7.25 -0.60
N ARG A 37 -15.11 -8.47 -1.14
CA ARG A 37 -14.32 -8.65 -2.36
C ARG A 37 -14.86 -7.80 -3.51
N GLU A 38 -16.19 -7.77 -3.69
CA GLU A 38 -16.83 -7.00 -4.73
C GLU A 38 -16.54 -5.49 -4.62
N ALA A 39 -16.71 -4.93 -3.41
CA ALA A 39 -16.45 -3.51 -3.15
C ALA A 39 -14.97 -3.16 -3.37
N SER A 40 -14.05 -4.00 -2.91
CA SER A 40 -12.62 -3.81 -3.10
C SER A 40 -12.20 -3.92 -4.57
N LEU A 41 -12.75 -4.87 -5.33
CA LEU A 41 -12.53 -5.00 -6.78
C LEU A 41 -13.07 -3.79 -7.55
N LYS A 42 -14.26 -3.30 -7.20
CA LYS A 42 -14.83 -2.08 -7.78
C LYS A 42 -13.90 -0.88 -7.57
N MET A 43 -13.34 -0.75 -6.37
CA MET A 43 -12.38 0.31 -6.05
C MET A 43 -11.09 0.16 -6.85
N TYR A 44 -10.55 -1.04 -6.96
CA TYR A 44 -9.37 -1.36 -7.76
C TYR A 44 -9.58 -0.97 -9.24
N HIS A 45 -10.64 -1.45 -9.87
CA HIS A 45 -10.93 -1.12 -11.28
C HIS A 45 -11.22 0.36 -11.50
N LYS A 46 -11.84 1.02 -10.53
CA LYS A 46 -12.08 2.46 -10.57
C LYS A 46 -10.77 3.25 -10.63
N SER A 47 -9.74 2.85 -9.89
CA SER A 47 -8.43 3.50 -9.94
C SER A 47 -7.83 3.45 -11.36
N PHE A 48 -7.89 2.31 -12.06
CA PHE A 48 -7.45 2.20 -13.45
C PHE A 48 -8.23 3.11 -14.39
N ALA A 49 -9.56 3.13 -14.26
CA ALA A 49 -10.43 3.96 -15.08
C ALA A 49 -10.20 5.47 -14.84
N ASP A 50 -10.07 5.89 -13.59
CA ASP A 50 -9.83 7.29 -13.23
C ASP A 50 -8.42 7.75 -13.66
N LEU A 51 -7.41 6.91 -13.49
CA LEU A 51 -6.03 7.19 -13.92
C LEU A 51 -5.84 7.05 -15.45
N GLN A 52 -6.77 6.43 -16.15
CA GLN A 52 -6.73 6.19 -17.60
C GLN A 52 -5.48 5.41 -18.04
N VAL A 53 -5.18 4.30 -17.34
CA VAL A 53 -3.98 3.48 -17.59
C VAL A 53 -4.29 2.00 -17.62
N ASP A 54 -3.46 1.24 -18.35
CA ASP A 54 -3.57 -0.22 -18.47
C ASP A 54 -2.71 -0.95 -17.40
N TYR A 55 -1.75 -0.26 -16.80
CA TYR A 55 -0.93 -0.78 -15.72
C TYR A 55 -0.56 0.32 -14.71
N ILE A 56 -0.34 -0.09 -13.46
CA ILE A 56 0.11 0.76 -12.35
C ILE A 56 1.53 0.36 -11.98
N ASP A 57 2.43 1.33 -11.84
CA ASP A 57 3.82 1.06 -11.50
C ASP A 57 3.99 0.67 -10.03
N TYR A 58 3.26 1.32 -9.12
CA TYR A 58 3.34 1.07 -7.68
C TYR A 58 1.92 1.01 -7.08
N MET A 59 1.49 -0.19 -6.71
CA MET A 59 0.22 -0.41 -6.00
C MET A 59 0.49 -0.70 -4.53
N LEU A 60 -0.21 0.00 -3.64
CA LEU A 60 -0.05 -0.18 -2.20
C LEU A 60 -1.35 -0.64 -1.53
N LEU A 61 -1.21 -1.57 -0.58
CA LEU A 61 -2.20 -1.75 0.47
C LEU A 61 -2.12 -0.52 1.38
N HIS A 62 -3.24 0.19 1.60
CA HIS A 62 -3.23 1.50 2.26
C HIS A 62 -3.38 1.40 3.77
N GLY A 63 -2.47 2.04 4.52
CA GLY A 63 -2.59 2.21 5.98
C GLY A 63 -2.63 0.88 6.73
N ILE A 64 -1.70 0.00 6.43
CA ILE A 64 -1.52 -1.26 7.13
C ILE A 64 -1.12 -0.99 8.59
N GLY A 65 -1.72 -1.73 9.52
CA GLY A 65 -1.59 -1.52 10.96
C GLY A 65 -2.75 -0.73 11.57
N MET A 66 -3.45 0.09 10.78
CA MET A 66 -4.67 0.77 11.25
C MET A 66 -5.79 -0.24 11.46
N GLY A 67 -6.28 -0.33 12.70
CA GLY A 67 -7.32 -1.29 13.10
C GLY A 67 -6.83 -2.72 13.33
N GLY A 68 -5.51 -2.92 13.43
CA GLY A 68 -4.89 -4.18 13.82
C GLY A 68 -5.08 -5.32 12.84
N MET A 69 -4.87 -6.53 13.35
CA MET A 69 -4.98 -7.77 12.57
C MET A 69 -6.39 -8.03 12.02
N ASP A 70 -7.44 -7.63 12.73
CA ASP A 70 -8.82 -7.83 12.25
C ASP A 70 -9.10 -6.99 11.01
N ALA A 71 -8.63 -5.75 10.98
CA ALA A 71 -8.73 -4.91 9.79
C ALA A 71 -7.89 -5.46 8.62
N LEU A 72 -6.68 -5.97 8.86
CA LEU A 72 -5.88 -6.62 7.83
C LEU A 72 -6.62 -7.83 7.24
N LYS A 73 -7.16 -8.70 8.10
CA LYS A 73 -7.92 -9.88 7.67
C LYS A 73 -9.12 -9.48 6.81
N GLY A 74 -10.00 -8.63 7.34
CA GLY A 74 -11.22 -8.24 6.62
C GLY A 74 -10.94 -7.50 5.31
N ARG A 75 -9.91 -6.65 5.27
CA ARG A 75 -9.58 -5.84 4.10
C ARG A 75 -8.88 -6.61 2.98
N TYR A 76 -8.04 -7.58 3.32
CA TYR A 76 -7.12 -8.15 2.33
C TYR A 76 -6.98 -9.66 2.36
N LEU A 77 -7.12 -10.34 3.53
CA LEU A 77 -6.85 -11.77 3.63
C LEU A 77 -8.12 -12.59 3.39
N ASP A 78 -9.15 -12.42 4.22
CA ASP A 78 -10.36 -13.24 4.21
C ASP A 78 -11.20 -13.08 2.93
N ASN A 79 -11.13 -11.89 2.32
CA ASN A 79 -11.78 -11.60 1.04
C ASN A 79 -10.94 -11.96 -0.19
N GLY A 80 -9.72 -12.50 -0.01
CA GLY A 80 -8.81 -12.89 -1.07
C GLY A 80 -8.28 -11.74 -1.93
N MET A 81 -8.31 -10.49 -1.43
CA MET A 81 -7.78 -9.34 -2.19
C MET A 81 -6.27 -9.34 -2.30
N LEU A 82 -5.54 -9.81 -1.27
CA LEU A 82 -4.09 -9.93 -1.36
C LEU A 82 -3.67 -10.89 -2.48
N ASP A 83 -4.29 -12.07 -2.54
CA ASP A 83 -4.02 -13.06 -3.60
C ASP A 83 -4.37 -12.51 -4.99
N PHE A 84 -5.45 -11.74 -5.07
CA PHE A 84 -5.82 -11.07 -6.32
C PHE A 84 -4.73 -10.07 -6.76
N LEU A 85 -4.24 -9.21 -5.87
CA LEU A 85 -3.22 -8.22 -6.19
C LEU A 85 -1.88 -8.87 -6.57
N ILE A 86 -1.51 -10.00 -5.95
CA ILE A 86 -0.34 -10.79 -6.35
C ILE A 86 -0.51 -11.30 -7.79
N LYS A 87 -1.67 -11.85 -8.15
CA LYS A 87 -1.96 -12.29 -9.52
C LYS A 87 -1.97 -11.14 -10.53
N GLU A 88 -2.44 -9.95 -10.15
CA GLU A 88 -2.38 -8.75 -10.99
C GLU A 88 -0.93 -8.31 -11.24
N ARG A 89 -0.04 -8.47 -10.26
CA ARG A 89 1.40 -8.25 -10.44
C ARG A 89 2.01 -9.29 -11.38
N GLU A 90 1.72 -10.56 -11.21
CA GLU A 90 2.17 -11.64 -12.10
C GLU A 90 1.70 -11.43 -13.55
N ALA A 91 0.50 -10.88 -13.72
CA ALA A 91 -0.07 -10.54 -15.02
C ALA A 91 0.47 -9.22 -15.62
N GLY A 92 1.32 -8.47 -14.88
CA GLY A 92 1.92 -7.21 -15.33
C GLY A 92 1.01 -5.98 -15.25
N ARG A 93 -0.21 -6.10 -14.71
CA ARG A 93 -1.08 -4.95 -14.46
C ARG A 93 -0.64 -4.12 -13.25
N ILE A 94 0.05 -4.72 -12.32
CA ILE A 94 0.80 -4.07 -11.25
C ILE A 94 2.27 -4.40 -11.47
N ARG A 95 3.15 -3.41 -11.53
CA ARG A 95 4.58 -3.65 -11.67
C ARG A 95 5.27 -3.92 -10.34
N ASN A 96 4.90 -3.16 -9.31
CA ASN A 96 5.43 -3.29 -7.96
C ASN A 96 4.29 -3.27 -6.96
N LEU A 97 4.21 -4.28 -6.09
CA LEU A 97 3.21 -4.41 -5.04
C LEU A 97 3.86 -4.18 -3.68
N GLY A 98 3.30 -3.26 -2.91
CA GLY A 98 3.78 -2.92 -1.58
C GLY A 98 2.64 -2.53 -0.65
N PHE A 99 2.99 -1.97 0.49
CA PHE A 99 2.02 -1.41 1.43
C PHE A 99 2.56 -0.14 2.10
N SER A 100 1.65 0.73 2.54
CA SER A 100 1.97 1.84 3.44
C SER A 100 1.61 1.45 4.87
N TYR A 101 2.52 1.68 5.81
CA TYR A 101 2.35 1.27 7.19
C TYR A 101 2.07 2.46 8.11
N HIS A 102 1.05 2.27 8.98
CA HIS A 102 0.74 3.12 10.13
C HIS A 102 0.03 2.29 11.21
N GLY A 103 0.48 2.33 12.47
CA GLY A 103 -0.27 1.77 13.59
C GLY A 103 0.35 0.51 14.18
N ASP A 104 -0.43 -0.56 14.32
CA ASP A 104 -0.05 -1.72 15.13
C ASP A 104 1.11 -2.52 14.52
N ILE A 105 2.21 -2.60 15.27
CA ILE A 105 3.46 -3.23 14.82
C ILE A 105 3.32 -4.73 14.52
N GLU A 106 2.44 -5.43 15.21
CA GLU A 106 2.20 -6.86 14.96
C GLU A 106 1.75 -7.13 13.53
N VAL A 107 1.00 -6.19 12.92
CA VAL A 107 0.53 -6.31 11.53
C VAL A 107 1.68 -6.13 10.55
N TYR A 108 2.58 -5.21 10.84
CA TYR A 108 3.81 -5.01 10.07
C TYR A 108 4.69 -6.26 10.10
N ASP A 109 4.97 -6.76 11.29
CA ASP A 109 5.81 -7.94 11.49
C ASP A 109 5.19 -9.18 10.85
N TYR A 110 3.87 -9.34 10.94
CA TYR A 110 3.15 -10.41 10.25
C TYR A 110 3.33 -10.36 8.73
N LEU A 111 3.16 -9.19 8.10
CA LEU A 111 3.35 -9.08 6.65
C LEU A 111 4.81 -9.27 6.22
N LEU A 112 5.76 -8.82 7.03
CA LEU A 112 7.18 -9.05 6.76
C LEU A 112 7.58 -10.52 6.94
N SER A 113 6.99 -11.23 7.92
CA SER A 113 7.24 -12.67 8.10
C SER A 113 6.79 -13.50 6.88
N ARG A 114 5.84 -12.99 6.09
CA ARG A 114 5.36 -13.60 4.85
C ARG A 114 6.09 -13.10 3.59
N HIS A 115 7.18 -12.35 3.73
CA HIS A 115 7.88 -11.78 2.57
C HIS A 115 8.35 -12.85 1.59
N ASP A 116 8.82 -13.99 2.05
CA ASP A 116 9.29 -15.08 1.19
C ASP A 116 8.18 -15.65 0.28
N GLU A 117 6.94 -15.57 0.73
CA GLU A 117 5.76 -16.00 -0.01
C GLU A 117 5.22 -14.88 -0.91
N ILE A 118 5.02 -13.68 -0.35
CA ILE A 118 4.37 -12.55 -1.02
C ILE A 118 5.32 -11.81 -1.96
N LYS A 119 6.61 -11.71 -1.60
CA LYS A 119 7.65 -10.96 -2.32
C LYS A 119 7.28 -9.47 -2.45
N TRP A 120 7.20 -8.78 -1.31
CA TRP A 120 6.99 -7.33 -1.31
C TRP A 120 8.08 -6.62 -2.10
N ASP A 121 7.69 -5.81 -3.08
CA ASP A 121 8.62 -5.05 -3.92
C ASP A 121 9.11 -3.79 -3.21
N PHE A 122 8.31 -3.26 -2.28
CA PHE A 122 8.65 -2.10 -1.45
C PHE A 122 7.67 -1.94 -0.28
N VAL A 123 8.07 -1.13 0.71
CA VAL A 123 7.17 -0.71 1.81
C VAL A 123 7.32 0.79 2.04
N GLN A 124 6.19 1.49 2.19
CA GLN A 124 6.18 2.91 2.52
C GLN A 124 6.05 3.10 4.03
N ILE A 125 7.02 3.77 4.64
CA ILE A 125 7.08 4.02 6.09
C ILE A 125 7.19 5.50 6.39
N GLN A 126 6.62 5.92 7.51
CA GLN A 126 6.85 7.23 8.09
C GLN A 126 8.27 7.28 8.67
N LEU A 127 9.08 8.24 8.21
CA LEU A 127 10.46 8.40 8.66
C LEU A 127 10.87 9.86 8.56
N ASN A 128 11.14 10.45 9.71
CA ASN A 128 11.69 11.80 9.85
C ASN A 128 12.58 11.84 11.11
N TYR A 129 13.12 12.99 11.45
CA TYR A 129 14.06 13.13 12.58
C TYR A 129 13.45 12.78 13.95
N VAL A 130 12.15 13.03 14.15
CA VAL A 130 11.45 12.70 15.38
C VAL A 130 11.09 11.21 15.40
N ASP A 131 10.48 10.73 14.33
CA ASP A 131 9.99 9.34 14.26
C ASP A 131 11.12 8.31 14.22
N TRP A 132 12.36 8.72 13.96
CA TRP A 132 13.50 7.81 13.98
C TRP A 132 13.62 7.03 15.31
N LYS A 133 13.55 7.72 16.46
CA LYS A 133 13.63 7.11 17.81
C LYS A 133 12.56 7.58 18.79
N HIS A 134 11.70 8.48 18.38
CA HIS A 134 10.73 9.15 19.26
C HIS A 134 9.32 9.16 18.64
N ALA A 135 9.00 8.18 17.81
CA ALA A 135 7.74 8.13 17.10
C ALA A 135 6.51 8.14 18.03
N LYS A 136 6.62 7.53 19.20
CA LYS A 136 5.55 7.51 20.20
C LYS A 136 5.27 8.87 20.85
N GLU A 137 6.21 9.81 20.81
CA GLU A 137 5.99 11.17 21.28
C GLU A 137 5.01 11.94 20.38
N THR A 138 5.00 11.59 19.07
CA THR A 138 4.08 12.17 18.11
C THR A 138 2.71 11.48 18.17
N ASN A 139 2.69 10.16 18.24
CA ASN A 139 1.48 9.36 18.37
C ASN A 139 1.80 8.03 19.07
N ALA A 140 1.06 7.69 20.13
CA ALA A 140 1.29 6.48 20.92
C ALA A 140 1.24 5.17 20.13
N ARG A 141 0.64 5.15 18.95
CA ARG A 141 0.57 3.99 18.06
C ARG A 141 1.70 3.94 17.02
N ASN A 142 2.51 4.98 16.92
CA ASN A 142 3.64 4.99 16.01
C ASN A 142 4.75 4.06 16.52
N THR A 143 5.48 3.47 15.59
CA THR A 143 6.68 2.68 15.85
C THR A 143 7.89 3.44 15.33
N ASP A 144 8.99 3.39 16.09
CA ASP A 144 10.23 4.06 15.71
C ASP A 144 10.70 3.61 14.33
N ALA A 145 11.02 4.58 13.49
CA ALA A 145 11.42 4.33 12.10
C ALA A 145 12.75 3.55 12.00
N GLU A 146 13.61 3.64 13.03
CA GLU A 146 14.83 2.82 13.13
C GLU A 146 14.49 1.33 13.09
N TYR A 147 13.46 0.90 13.84
CA TYR A 147 12.98 -0.47 13.79
C TYR A 147 12.39 -0.84 12.42
N LEU A 148 11.46 -0.01 11.94
CA LEU A 148 10.78 -0.27 10.67
C LEU A 148 11.76 -0.39 9.50
N TYR A 149 12.67 0.57 9.39
CA TYR A 149 13.71 0.57 8.37
C TYR A 149 14.66 -0.61 8.53
N GLY A 150 15.08 -0.91 9.77
CA GLY A 150 15.98 -2.02 10.08
C GLY A 150 15.40 -3.38 9.65
N GLU A 151 14.11 -3.61 9.88
CA GLU A 151 13.43 -4.85 9.49
C GLU A 151 13.28 -5.00 7.96
N LEU A 152 13.07 -3.89 7.23
CA LEU A 152 13.07 -3.88 5.77
C LEU A 152 14.47 -4.16 5.22
N HIS A 153 15.49 -3.48 5.78
CA HIS A 153 16.87 -3.63 5.35
C HIS A 153 17.38 -5.08 5.50
N LYS A 154 17.08 -5.72 6.63
CA LYS A 154 17.44 -7.14 6.86
C LYS A 154 16.88 -8.09 5.80
N ARG A 155 15.74 -7.75 5.21
CA ARG A 155 15.05 -8.56 4.20
C ARG A 155 15.32 -8.10 2.76
N GLY A 156 16.13 -7.06 2.58
CA GLY A 156 16.39 -6.47 1.26
C GLY A 156 15.16 -5.82 0.61
N ILE A 157 14.17 -5.40 1.43
CA ILE A 157 12.95 -4.74 0.93
C ILE A 157 13.20 -3.24 0.82
N PRO A 158 13.05 -2.63 -0.37
CA PRO A 158 13.16 -1.19 -0.55
C PRO A 158 12.12 -0.43 0.29
N SER A 159 12.54 0.69 0.89
CA SER A 159 11.64 1.58 1.62
C SER A 159 11.34 2.85 0.82
N ILE A 160 10.08 3.30 0.84
CA ILE A 160 9.66 4.62 0.37
C ILE A 160 9.32 5.45 1.60
N ILE A 161 9.90 6.64 1.70
CA ILE A 161 9.71 7.52 2.86
C ILE A 161 8.48 8.40 2.64
N MET A 162 7.68 8.56 3.69
CA MET A 162 6.58 9.53 3.76
C MET A 162 6.67 10.32 5.07
N GLU A 163 6.10 11.55 5.06
CA GLU A 163 5.99 12.49 6.21
C GLU A 163 7.37 12.99 6.68
#